data_d1eae2ea7757f0a90588709643ba9d04
#
_entry.id   d1eae2ea7757f0a90588709643ba9d04
#
_cell.length_a   1.000
_cell.length_b   1.000
_cell.length_c   1.000
_cell.angle_alpha   90.00
_cell.angle_beta   90.00
_cell.angle_gamma   90.00
#
_symmetry.space_group_name_H-M   'P 1'
#
loop_
_entity.id
_entity.type
_entity.pdbx_description
1 polymer ?
#
loop_
_entity_poly.entity_id
_entity_poly.type
_entity_poly.pdbx_seq_one_letter_code
_entity_poly.pdbx_strand_id
1 'polypeptide(L)'
;PQCSAAIEEGFTGYFKVSDTGLAVDQVTGRTWYRCNAGQRFQNGQCVGQALHLTQADAMAYALEFSKASGRKWRLPTQSEMGTITLSECVNPAVNPNVFPNMLVSNYWSSEGSNSNSRMGCATYTYSGNQFCRELKDSQLPFLLVVN
;
A
#
# COMPACT_ATOMS: atom_id res chain seq x y z
N PRO A 1 -7.68 7.58 17.93
CA PRO A 1 -8.19 6.22 18.03
C PRO A 1 -7.64 5.32 16.92
N GLN A 2 -7.70 4.01 17.14
CA GLN A 2 -7.34 3.08 16.08
C GLN A 2 -8.41 3.07 14.99
N CYS A 3 -7.99 2.94 13.74
CA CYS A 3 -8.94 2.93 12.62
C CYS A 3 -9.90 1.75 12.72
N SER A 4 -9.45 0.61 13.22
CA SER A 4 -10.30 -0.56 13.42
C SER A 4 -11.45 -0.31 14.41
N ALA A 5 -11.27 0.64 15.34
CA ALA A 5 -12.31 1.03 16.28
C ALA A 5 -13.13 2.23 15.80
N ALA A 6 -12.51 3.10 15.00
CA ALA A 6 -13.15 4.34 14.56
C ALA A 6 -14.03 4.15 13.33
N ILE A 7 -13.75 3.15 12.51
CA ILE A 7 -14.48 2.92 11.25
C ILE A 7 -15.43 1.75 11.42
N GLU A 8 -16.68 1.98 11.07
CA GLU A 8 -17.72 0.96 11.16
C GLU A 8 -17.42 -0.23 10.25
N GLU A 9 -17.68 -1.43 10.74
CA GLU A 9 -17.47 -2.65 9.97
C GLU A 9 -18.28 -2.60 8.67
N GLY A 10 -17.61 -2.90 7.56
CA GLY A 10 -18.23 -2.88 6.23
C GLY A 10 -18.19 -1.53 5.52
N PHE A 11 -17.88 -0.45 6.23
CA PHE A 11 -17.79 0.87 5.59
C PHE A 11 -16.49 0.98 4.79
N THR A 12 -16.59 1.24 3.49
CA THR A 12 -15.43 1.31 2.60
C THR A 12 -15.17 2.70 2.01
N GLY A 13 -15.95 3.70 2.42
CA GLY A 13 -15.78 5.08 1.93
C GLY A 13 -15.92 5.16 0.42
N TYR A 14 -14.92 5.74 -0.23
CA TYR A 14 -14.90 5.92 -1.68
C TYR A 14 -14.46 4.68 -2.44
N PHE A 15 -14.07 3.61 -1.74
CA PHE A 15 -13.56 2.42 -2.40
C PHE A 15 -14.66 1.43 -2.69
N LYS A 16 -14.66 0.91 -3.90
CA LYS A 16 -15.46 -0.25 -4.27
C LYS A 16 -14.54 -1.46 -4.22
N VAL A 17 -14.81 -2.36 -3.29
CA VAL A 17 -13.96 -3.54 -3.09
C VAL A 17 -14.54 -4.76 -3.76
N SER A 18 -13.67 -5.70 -4.15
CA SER A 18 -14.07 -6.94 -4.79
C SER A 18 -13.57 -8.15 -4.01
N ASP A 19 -14.18 -9.31 -4.28
CA ASP A 19 -13.77 -10.60 -3.70
C ASP A 19 -12.47 -11.11 -4.30
N THR A 20 -12.00 -10.49 -5.38
CA THR A 20 -10.76 -10.86 -6.04
C THR A 20 -9.55 -10.09 -5.49
N GLY A 21 -9.77 -9.26 -4.48
CA GLY A 21 -8.70 -8.54 -3.82
C GLY A 21 -8.41 -7.15 -4.37
N LEU A 22 -9.36 -6.57 -5.10
CA LEU A 22 -9.20 -5.25 -5.70
C LEU A 22 -10.02 -4.21 -4.96
N ALA A 23 -9.50 -3.00 -4.89
CA ALA A 23 -10.19 -1.84 -4.35
C ALA A 23 -10.07 -0.70 -5.36
N VAL A 24 -11.20 -0.30 -5.93
CA VAL A 24 -11.25 0.80 -6.89
C VAL A 24 -11.59 2.08 -6.14
N ASP A 25 -10.68 3.05 -6.21
CA ASP A 25 -10.93 4.39 -5.69
C ASP A 25 -11.83 5.11 -6.68
N GLN A 26 -13.08 5.36 -6.29
CA GLN A 26 -14.09 5.96 -7.18
C GLN A 26 -13.85 7.45 -7.41
N VAL A 27 -12.99 8.09 -6.63
CA VAL A 27 -12.61 9.49 -6.81
C VAL A 27 -11.49 9.63 -7.84
N THR A 28 -10.46 8.80 -7.73
CA THR A 28 -9.27 8.89 -8.59
C THR A 28 -9.30 7.95 -9.78
N GLY A 29 -10.11 6.89 -9.70
CA GLY A 29 -10.16 5.82 -10.71
C GLY A 29 -9.04 4.80 -10.57
N ARG A 30 -8.15 4.96 -9.61
CA ARG A 30 -7.07 3.99 -9.40
C ARG A 30 -7.59 2.70 -8.78
N THR A 31 -6.97 1.59 -9.16
CA THR A 31 -7.24 0.29 -8.58
C THR A 31 -6.07 -0.15 -7.74
N TRP A 32 -6.34 -0.48 -6.48
CA TRP A 32 -5.35 -0.96 -5.54
C TRP A 32 -5.52 -2.46 -5.32
N TYR A 33 -4.41 -3.16 -5.12
CA TYR A 33 -4.47 -4.50 -4.57
C TYR A 33 -4.68 -4.37 -3.06
N ARG A 34 -5.64 -5.11 -2.51
CA ARG A 34 -6.05 -4.94 -1.11
C ARG A 34 -5.07 -5.56 -0.11
N CYS A 35 -4.15 -6.39 -0.59
CA CYS A 35 -3.16 -7.08 0.22
C CYS A 35 -1.76 -6.49 0.02
N ASN A 36 -0.88 -6.74 0.97
CA ASN A 36 0.54 -6.45 0.78
C ASN A 36 1.07 -7.29 -0.37
N ALA A 37 2.08 -6.77 -1.09
CA ALA A 37 2.75 -7.55 -2.12
C ALA A 37 3.27 -8.86 -1.51
N GLY A 38 3.07 -9.97 -2.21
CA GLY A 38 3.41 -11.30 -1.75
C GLY A 38 2.27 -12.06 -1.10
N GLN A 39 1.25 -11.38 -0.64
CA GLN A 39 0.03 -12.00 -0.13
C GLN A 39 -1.00 -12.16 -1.25
N ARG A 40 -1.98 -12.99 -1.02
CA ARG A 40 -3.14 -13.08 -1.91
C ARG A 40 -4.42 -12.94 -1.11
N PHE A 41 -5.42 -12.37 -1.75
CA PHE A 41 -6.73 -12.17 -1.15
C PHE A 41 -7.56 -13.45 -1.30
N GLN A 42 -8.05 -13.96 -0.17
CA GLN A 42 -8.81 -15.22 -0.16
C GLN A 42 -9.82 -15.18 0.97
N ASN A 43 -11.08 -15.39 0.63
CA ASN A 43 -12.18 -15.44 1.61
C ASN A 43 -12.21 -14.21 2.51
N GLY A 44 -12.07 -13.04 1.92
CA GLY A 44 -12.15 -11.77 2.65
C GLY A 44 -10.90 -11.40 3.42
N GLN A 45 -9.82 -12.15 3.30
CA GLN A 45 -8.59 -11.93 4.05
C GLN A 45 -7.36 -11.99 3.14
N CYS A 46 -6.27 -11.38 3.60
CA CYS A 46 -4.98 -11.49 2.95
C CYS A 46 -4.23 -12.65 3.57
N VAL A 47 -3.82 -13.62 2.77
CA VAL A 47 -3.13 -14.82 3.23
C VAL A 47 -1.73 -14.88 2.64
N GLY A 48 -0.82 -15.55 3.35
CA GLY A 48 0.57 -15.64 2.99
C GLY A 48 1.40 -14.55 3.65
N GLN A 49 2.68 -14.55 3.34
CA GLN A 49 3.64 -13.61 3.93
C GLN A 49 3.77 -12.38 3.06
N ALA A 50 3.72 -11.20 3.68
CA ALA A 50 4.05 -9.95 3.01
C ALA A 50 5.54 -9.97 2.66
N LEU A 51 5.86 -9.60 1.42
CA LEU A 51 7.25 -9.44 1.01
C LEU A 51 7.83 -8.17 1.63
N HIS A 52 9.07 -8.27 2.10
CA HIS A 52 9.85 -7.13 2.57
C HIS A 52 11.10 -7.08 1.69
N LEU A 53 11.13 -6.11 0.78
CA LEU A 53 12.18 -6.03 -0.24
C LEU A 53 12.83 -4.66 -0.21
N THR A 54 14.04 -4.60 -0.79
CA THR A 54 14.65 -3.29 -1.08
C THR A 54 13.79 -2.56 -2.10
N GLN A 55 13.96 -1.25 -2.21
CA GLN A 55 13.15 -0.48 -3.16
C GLN A 55 13.32 -0.98 -4.60
N ALA A 56 14.55 -1.28 -5.00
CA ALA A 56 14.80 -1.79 -6.36
C ALA A 56 14.13 -3.14 -6.59
N ASP A 57 14.21 -4.04 -5.62
CA ASP A 57 13.59 -5.36 -5.74
C ASP A 57 12.06 -5.26 -5.69
N ALA A 58 11.52 -4.31 -4.93
CA ALA A 58 10.09 -4.07 -4.91
C ALA A 58 9.59 -3.59 -6.28
N MET A 59 10.33 -2.69 -6.92
CA MET A 59 10.00 -2.22 -8.26
C MET A 59 10.09 -3.34 -9.29
N ALA A 60 11.12 -4.19 -9.19
CA ALA A 60 11.26 -5.35 -10.06
C ALA A 60 10.12 -6.36 -9.87
N TYR A 61 9.71 -6.58 -8.62
CA TYR A 61 8.57 -7.45 -8.33
C TYR A 61 7.28 -6.91 -8.97
N ALA A 62 7.05 -5.61 -8.84
CA ALA A 62 5.86 -4.98 -9.43
C ALA A 62 5.84 -5.15 -10.95
N LEU A 63 7.01 -5.03 -11.60
CA LEU A 63 7.12 -5.24 -13.04
C LEU A 63 6.79 -6.69 -13.43
N GLU A 64 7.31 -7.66 -12.70
CA GLU A 64 7.00 -9.08 -12.96
C GLU A 64 5.53 -9.40 -12.69
N PHE A 65 4.98 -8.85 -11.62
CA PHE A 65 3.56 -9.02 -11.31
C PHE A 65 2.69 -8.40 -12.43
N SER A 66 3.10 -7.25 -12.94
CA SER A 66 2.45 -6.58 -14.07
C SER A 66 2.42 -7.47 -15.30
N LYS A 67 3.56 -8.07 -15.65
CA LYS A 67 3.66 -8.97 -16.81
C LYS A 67 2.76 -10.20 -16.65
N ALA A 68 2.77 -10.80 -15.47
CA ALA A 68 2.01 -12.01 -15.21
C ALA A 68 0.50 -11.77 -15.20
N SER A 69 0.07 -10.61 -14.73
CA SER A 69 -1.35 -10.28 -14.58
C SER A 69 -1.98 -9.64 -15.81
N GLY A 70 -1.16 -9.10 -16.72
CA GLY A 70 -1.63 -8.37 -17.89
C GLY A 70 -2.11 -6.94 -17.58
N ARG A 71 -1.93 -6.45 -16.36
CA ARG A 71 -2.22 -5.06 -15.97
C ARG A 71 -0.94 -4.40 -15.51
N LYS A 72 -0.86 -3.08 -15.65
CA LYS A 72 0.37 -2.31 -15.37
C LYS A 72 0.47 -1.96 -13.88
N TRP A 73 0.58 -2.96 -13.04
CA TRP A 73 0.79 -2.78 -11.60
C TRP A 73 2.16 -2.16 -11.34
N ARG A 74 2.19 -1.28 -10.35
CA ARG A 74 3.41 -0.55 -9.97
C ARG A 74 3.35 -0.18 -8.50
N LEU A 75 4.49 0.29 -7.97
CA LEU A 75 4.51 0.90 -6.65
C LEU A 75 3.74 2.23 -6.69
N PRO A 76 3.03 2.57 -5.63
CA PRO A 76 2.39 3.88 -5.53
C PRO A 76 3.40 4.99 -5.31
N THR A 77 3.04 6.19 -5.73
CA THR A 77 3.79 7.40 -5.37
C THR A 77 3.45 7.82 -3.94
N GLN A 78 4.25 8.76 -3.38
CA GLN A 78 3.94 9.37 -2.07
C GLN A 78 2.55 10.01 -2.07
N SER A 79 2.24 10.74 -3.13
CA SER A 79 0.94 11.38 -3.26
C SER A 79 -0.19 10.35 -3.24
N GLU A 80 -0.01 9.24 -3.95
CA GLU A 80 -1.00 8.17 -3.98
C GLU A 80 -1.16 7.49 -2.62
N MET A 81 -0.06 7.21 -1.93
CA MET A 81 -0.13 6.69 -0.56
C MET A 81 -0.88 7.65 0.36
N GLY A 82 -0.71 8.95 0.15
CA GLY A 82 -1.44 9.96 0.90
C GLY A 82 -2.96 9.89 0.70
N THR A 83 -3.43 9.39 -0.46
CA THR A 83 -4.87 9.26 -0.71
C THR A 83 -5.52 8.11 0.03
N ILE A 84 -4.75 7.13 0.47
CA ILE A 84 -5.31 5.96 1.19
C ILE A 84 -5.07 6.03 2.68
N THR A 85 -4.20 6.93 3.17
CA THR A 85 -3.96 7.09 4.60
C THR A 85 -4.93 8.11 5.19
N LEU A 86 -5.35 7.85 6.41
CA LEU A 86 -6.37 8.65 7.11
C LEU A 86 -5.72 9.46 8.22
N SER A 87 -6.19 10.70 8.40
CA SER A 87 -5.66 11.58 9.45
C SER A 87 -6.42 11.48 10.77
N GLU A 88 -7.64 10.92 10.75
CA GLU A 88 -8.51 10.86 11.92
C GLU A 88 -8.29 9.64 12.80
N CYS A 89 -7.49 8.69 12.35
CA CYS A 89 -7.22 7.48 13.12
C CYS A 89 -5.84 6.91 12.79
N VAL A 90 -5.38 5.93 13.56
CA VAL A 90 -4.02 5.39 13.48
C VAL A 90 -3.99 3.87 13.61
N ASN A 91 -2.82 3.28 13.43
CA ASN A 91 -2.44 1.94 13.89
C ASN A 91 -3.14 0.78 13.17
N PRO A 92 -3.08 0.64 11.89
CA PRO A 92 -2.56 1.55 10.88
C PRO A 92 -3.59 2.61 10.47
N ALA A 93 -3.11 3.70 9.89
CA ALA A 93 -3.94 4.84 9.47
C ALA A 93 -4.58 4.59 8.11
N VAL A 94 -5.30 3.48 7.98
CA VAL A 94 -6.03 3.12 6.76
C VAL A 94 -7.37 2.50 7.13
N ASN A 95 -8.27 2.45 6.16
CA ASN A 95 -9.55 1.78 6.34
C ASN A 95 -9.35 0.26 6.31
N PRO A 96 -9.58 -0.44 7.45
CA PRO A 96 -9.35 -1.89 7.52
C PRO A 96 -10.35 -2.70 6.69
N ASN A 97 -11.47 -2.10 6.31
CA ASN A 97 -12.42 -2.77 5.43
C ASN A 97 -11.96 -2.75 3.97
N VAL A 98 -10.98 -1.92 3.65
CA VAL A 98 -10.38 -1.83 2.31
C VAL A 98 -9.05 -2.58 2.27
N PHE A 99 -8.18 -2.32 3.25
CA PHE A 99 -6.86 -2.93 3.38
C PHE A 99 -6.82 -3.73 4.70
N PRO A 100 -7.31 -4.97 4.68
CA PRO A 100 -7.57 -5.70 5.94
C PRO A 100 -6.31 -6.16 6.67
N ASN A 101 -5.15 -6.12 6.02
CA ASN A 101 -3.92 -6.65 6.61
C ASN A 101 -2.73 -5.70 6.48
N MET A 102 -2.99 -4.39 6.48
CA MET A 102 -1.92 -3.40 6.46
C MET A 102 -1.07 -3.54 7.72
N LEU A 103 0.25 -3.68 7.52
CA LEU A 103 1.19 -3.72 8.64
C LEU A 103 1.45 -2.31 9.15
N VAL A 104 1.83 -2.21 10.42
CA VAL A 104 2.35 -0.96 10.98
C VAL A 104 3.84 -0.93 10.70
N SER A 105 4.23 -0.24 9.64
CA SER A 105 5.59 -0.24 9.13
C SER A 105 5.77 0.91 8.14
N ASN A 106 7.03 1.15 7.75
CA ASN A 106 7.32 1.99 6.60
C ASN A 106 7.02 1.19 5.33
N TYR A 107 6.28 1.79 4.40
CA TYR A 107 5.92 1.18 3.12
C TYR A 107 6.58 1.96 2.00
N TRP A 108 7.19 1.24 1.04
CA TRP A 108 7.82 1.89 -0.10
C TRP A 108 6.84 2.68 -0.94
N SER A 109 7.29 3.85 -1.37
CA SER A 109 6.77 4.55 -2.54
C SER A 109 7.76 4.43 -3.69
N SER A 110 7.34 4.83 -4.90
CA SER A 110 8.18 4.69 -6.09
C SER A 110 9.29 5.73 -6.19
N GLU A 111 9.26 6.79 -5.39
CA GLU A 111 10.14 7.95 -5.53
C GLU A 111 11.39 7.82 -4.67
N GLY A 112 12.46 8.47 -5.13
CA GLY A 112 13.68 8.62 -4.37
C GLY A 112 13.77 10.01 -3.75
N SER A 113 14.74 10.16 -2.84
CA SER A 113 15.05 11.46 -2.25
C SER A 113 15.68 12.38 -3.29
N ASN A 114 15.29 13.66 -3.29
CA ASN A 114 15.88 14.67 -4.17
C ASN A 114 17.28 15.09 -3.75
N SER A 115 17.65 14.86 -2.48
CA SER A 115 18.90 15.32 -1.92
C SER A 115 19.92 14.21 -1.67
N ASN A 116 19.49 12.95 -1.70
CA ASN A 116 20.35 11.82 -1.41
C ASN A 116 19.94 10.60 -2.25
N SER A 117 20.80 10.22 -3.21
CA SER A 117 20.50 9.13 -4.14
C SER A 117 20.43 7.75 -3.47
N ARG A 118 20.88 7.63 -2.23
CA ARG A 118 20.87 6.37 -1.48
C ARG A 118 19.58 6.20 -0.68
N MET A 119 18.71 7.21 -0.66
CA MET A 119 17.49 7.21 0.11
C MET A 119 16.26 7.24 -0.78
N GLY A 120 15.22 6.57 -0.33
CA GLY A 120 13.93 6.49 -1.01
C GLY A 120 12.81 6.99 -0.11
N CYS A 121 11.65 7.18 -0.73
CA CYS A 121 10.46 7.68 -0.05
C CYS A 121 9.62 6.55 0.49
N ALA A 122 9.05 6.77 1.67
CA ALA A 122 8.20 5.80 2.35
C ALA A 122 7.08 6.51 3.11
N THR A 123 6.06 5.75 3.44
CA THR A 123 4.95 6.18 4.28
C THR A 123 4.92 5.31 5.52
N TYR A 124 4.93 5.92 6.70
CA TYR A 124 4.79 5.22 7.97
C TYR A 124 3.30 5.00 8.24
N THR A 125 2.87 3.77 8.16
CA THR A 125 1.44 3.45 8.19
C THR A 125 0.78 3.60 9.56
N TYR A 126 1.57 3.72 10.64
CA TYR A 126 0.96 4.00 11.94
C TYR A 126 0.10 5.27 11.89
N SER A 127 0.62 6.32 11.28
CA SER A 127 0.01 7.65 11.27
C SER A 127 -0.18 8.26 9.88
N GLY A 128 0.37 7.62 8.85
CA GLY A 128 0.38 8.19 7.50
C GLY A 128 1.52 9.17 7.25
N ASN A 129 2.44 9.31 8.20
CA ASN A 129 3.56 10.22 8.07
C ASN A 129 4.46 9.82 6.90
N GLN A 130 4.89 10.80 6.09
CA GLN A 130 5.67 10.55 4.87
C GLN A 130 7.04 11.19 4.97
N PHE A 131 8.03 10.53 4.39
CA PHE A 131 9.40 11.01 4.41
C PHE A 131 10.19 10.34 3.28
N CYS A 132 11.34 10.94 2.92
CA CYS A 132 12.23 10.40 1.89
C CYS A 132 13.63 10.20 2.46
N ARG A 133 13.71 9.51 3.59
CA ARG A 133 14.96 9.26 4.32
C ARG A 133 15.15 7.78 4.63
N GLU A 134 14.46 6.90 3.92
CA GLU A 134 14.63 5.47 4.07
C GLU A 134 15.79 5.01 3.20
N LEU A 135 16.75 4.30 3.76
CA LEU A 135 17.81 3.73 2.93
C LEU A 135 17.19 2.77 1.92
N LYS A 136 17.58 2.90 0.66
CA LYS A 136 17.03 2.07 -0.42
C LYS A 136 17.28 0.58 -0.22
N ASP A 137 18.31 0.23 0.57
CA ASP A 137 18.64 -1.16 0.91
C ASP A 137 17.79 -1.72 2.06
N SER A 138 16.98 -0.91 2.72
CA SER A 138 16.04 -1.40 3.72
C SER A 138 15.04 -2.34 3.07
N GLN A 139 14.61 -3.36 3.81
CA GLN A 139 13.63 -4.33 3.32
C GLN A 139 12.28 -3.98 3.89
N LEU A 140 11.42 -3.42 3.07
CA LEU A 140 10.11 -2.90 3.48
C LEU A 140 8.98 -3.55 2.70
N PRO A 141 7.79 -3.62 3.32
CA PRO A 141 6.58 -3.99 2.60
C PRO A 141 6.14 -2.90 1.64
N PHE A 142 5.26 -3.27 0.71
CA PHE A 142 4.74 -2.32 -0.27
C PHE A 142 3.39 -2.80 -0.81
N LEU A 143 2.63 -1.86 -1.32
CA LEU A 143 1.37 -2.10 -2.00
C LEU A 143 1.57 -1.98 -3.51
N LEU A 144 0.58 -2.45 -4.25
CA LEU A 144 0.54 -2.35 -5.71
C LEU A 144 -0.69 -1.57 -6.13
N VAL A 145 -0.53 -0.73 -7.13
CA VAL A 145 -1.59 0.11 -7.67
C VAL A 145 -1.50 0.14 -9.20
N VAL A 146 -2.64 0.34 -9.85
CA VAL A 146 -2.74 0.51 -11.28
C VAL A 146 -3.71 1.64 -11.60
N ASN A 147 -3.41 2.38 -12.65
CA ASN A 147 -4.26 3.48 -13.09
C ASN A 147 -5.60 3.00 -13.65
#